data_1f202843383fcab41e18112240c27f4b
#
_entry.id   1f202843383fcab41e18112240c27f4b
#
_cell.length_a   1.000
_cell.length_b   1.000
_cell.length_c   1.000
_cell.angle_alpha   90.00
_cell.angle_beta   90.00
_cell.angle_gamma   90.00
#
_symmetry.space_group_name_H-M   'P 1'
#
loop_
_entity.id
_entity.type
_entity.pdbx_description
1 polymer ?
#
loop_
_entity_poly.entity_id
_entity_poly.type
_entity_poly.pdbx_seq_one_letter_code
_entity_poly.pdbx_strand_id
1 'polypeptide(L)'
;VKRTALALAALLLAGTAIPATAADAPSKAPPSGDFAVTNVTVAIGDGSAPIRGGAVVVRGGRIVAAGKDVAVPAELPVIDGTGKWVTPGLVSAMTDLGLVDVGAVEESNDSYAGTARFSAGLDVSLAIDNDAPPVAVSRASGITRAGVAPIAANAIFAGQGAVIDLAQNGPDAVQPRAFQLVELGERGADLAGGSRVAAQALLRNALREARELAQRKPGKDTEGLTLGQPSDALLSRADAAALIPVVTGKQPLFVHVERAADIRGVLALGREFPALRLVIVGAGEGWRVANEIAAAKVPVLASALADLPGSFETLAATQSNVGRMTAAGVKVALGGFYDNDQPRYAPQFAGNLVGLSRVPGATGLSWGQALAAITSIPAEILGGGSTFGSLKPGFVADMVLWDGDPLEISTGAVTIFIDGKPQSLVNHQSRLRQRYRYPKESGLPKAYE
;
A
#
# COMPACT_ATOMS: atom_id res chain seq x y z
N VAL A 1 52.30 -15.05 63.88
CA VAL A 1 53.46 -15.36 63.05
C VAL A 1 53.15 -16.55 62.15
N LYS A 2 52.87 -16.36 60.90
CA LYS A 2 53.19 -17.24 59.74
C LYS A 2 52.73 -16.52 58.45
N ARG A 3 53.74 -16.16 57.69
CA ARG A 3 53.58 -15.64 56.33
C ARG A 3 53.23 -16.82 55.39
N THR A 4 52.15 -16.67 54.60
CA THR A 4 51.90 -17.53 53.46
C THR A 4 51.89 -16.68 52.21
N ALA A 5 52.78 -16.97 51.28
CA ALA A 5 52.99 -16.32 50.03
C ALA A 5 51.82 -16.67 49.06
N LEU A 6 51.17 -15.68 48.44
CA LEU A 6 50.27 -15.87 47.31
C LEU A 6 51.06 -15.78 46.00
N ALA A 7 51.13 -16.89 45.28
CA ALA A 7 51.64 -16.91 43.92
C ALA A 7 50.62 -16.32 42.97
N LEU A 8 50.98 -15.21 42.24
CA LEU A 8 50.23 -14.60 41.23
C LEU A 8 50.43 -15.34 39.88
N ALA A 9 49.46 -16.12 39.43
CA ALA A 9 49.48 -16.71 38.09
C ALA A 9 49.02 -15.66 37.07
N ALA A 10 49.96 -15.18 36.25
CA ALA A 10 49.66 -14.33 35.11
C ALA A 10 49.06 -15.17 33.96
N LEU A 11 47.78 -15.05 33.72
CA LEU A 11 47.11 -15.60 32.54
C LEU A 11 47.35 -14.66 31.33
N LEU A 12 48.19 -15.09 30.40
CA LEU A 12 48.32 -14.45 29.08
C LEU A 12 47.04 -14.66 28.30
N LEU A 13 46.19 -13.62 28.17
CA LEU A 13 45.14 -13.57 27.18
C LEU A 13 45.77 -13.37 25.80
N ALA A 14 45.85 -14.43 25.02
CA ALA A 14 46.10 -14.35 23.60
C ALA A 14 44.85 -13.69 22.94
N GLY A 15 44.97 -12.41 22.64
CA GLY A 15 43.95 -11.69 21.85
C GLY A 15 43.87 -12.28 20.45
N THR A 16 42.81 -13.04 20.17
CA THR A 16 42.44 -13.37 18.79
C THR A 16 42.01 -12.07 18.10
N ALA A 17 42.87 -11.57 17.22
CA ALA A 17 42.52 -10.51 16.31
C ALA A 17 41.36 -11.02 15.44
N ILE A 18 40.16 -10.46 15.65
CA ILE A 18 39.04 -10.62 14.72
C ILE A 18 39.47 -9.92 13.43
N PRO A 19 39.55 -10.64 12.28
CA PRO A 19 39.90 -9.99 11.05
C PRO A 19 38.81 -8.91 10.79
N ALA A 20 39.26 -7.67 10.61
CA ALA A 20 38.41 -6.60 10.10
C ALA A 20 37.78 -7.09 8.77
N THR A 21 36.48 -7.26 8.76
CA THR A 21 35.75 -7.53 7.51
C THR A 21 36.18 -6.48 6.49
N ALA A 22 36.74 -6.95 5.39
CA ALA A 22 37.14 -6.12 4.26
C ALA A 22 35.97 -5.16 3.95
N ALA A 23 36.29 -3.87 3.87
CA ALA A 23 35.35 -2.89 3.34
C ALA A 23 34.92 -3.39 1.97
N ASP A 24 33.62 -3.59 1.76
CA ASP A 24 33.05 -4.02 0.49
C ASP A 24 33.63 -3.12 -0.62
N ALA A 25 34.26 -3.76 -1.60
CA ALA A 25 34.65 -3.08 -2.84
C ALA A 25 33.41 -2.39 -3.42
N PRO A 26 33.51 -1.20 -4.03
CA PRO A 26 32.36 -0.50 -4.54
C PRO A 26 31.59 -1.43 -5.47
N SER A 27 30.41 -1.84 -5.04
CA SER A 27 29.51 -2.70 -5.83
C SER A 27 29.24 -1.99 -7.14
N LYS A 28 29.49 -2.67 -8.26
CA LYS A 28 29.14 -2.14 -9.59
C LYS A 28 27.66 -1.76 -9.57
N ALA A 29 27.35 -0.55 -10.05
CA ALA A 29 25.97 -0.07 -10.11
C ALA A 29 25.07 -1.12 -10.76
N PRO A 30 23.85 -1.37 -10.22
CA PRO A 30 22.93 -2.33 -10.81
C PRO A 30 22.63 -1.97 -12.27
N PRO A 31 22.47 -2.95 -13.17
CA PRO A 31 22.09 -2.70 -14.55
C PRO A 31 20.69 -2.07 -14.64
N SER A 32 20.38 -1.45 -15.78
CA SER A 32 19.11 -0.79 -16.05
C SER A 32 18.56 -1.26 -17.39
N GLY A 33 17.24 -1.46 -17.46
CA GLY A 33 16.53 -1.80 -18.69
C GLY A 33 16.56 -3.29 -19.01
N ASP A 34 17.71 -3.81 -19.44
CA ASP A 34 17.88 -5.20 -19.86
C ASP A 34 18.87 -5.92 -18.94
N PHE A 35 18.43 -6.95 -18.24
CA PHE A 35 19.28 -7.73 -17.33
C PHE A 35 18.60 -9.04 -16.93
N ALA A 36 19.35 -9.91 -16.26
CA ALA A 36 18.78 -11.09 -15.59
C ALA A 36 19.25 -11.17 -14.14
N VAL A 37 18.40 -11.74 -13.27
CA VAL A 37 18.75 -12.15 -11.91
C VAL A 37 18.72 -13.67 -11.90
N THR A 38 19.80 -14.32 -11.44
CA THR A 38 19.94 -15.78 -11.43
C THR A 38 20.24 -16.31 -10.04
N ASN A 39 20.14 -17.63 -9.84
CA ASN A 39 20.44 -18.31 -8.57
C ASN A 39 19.63 -17.78 -7.38
N VAL A 40 18.44 -17.27 -7.62
CA VAL A 40 17.62 -16.53 -6.64
C VAL A 40 16.38 -17.34 -6.24
N THR A 41 15.85 -17.13 -5.03
CA THR A 41 14.50 -17.58 -4.71
C THR A 41 13.49 -16.60 -5.33
N VAL A 42 12.70 -17.07 -6.29
CA VAL A 42 11.71 -16.26 -7.02
C VAL A 42 10.33 -16.41 -6.38
N ALA A 43 9.69 -15.33 -6.00
CA ALA A 43 8.29 -15.29 -5.61
C ALA A 43 7.49 -14.49 -6.63
N ILE A 44 6.59 -15.15 -7.35
CA ILE A 44 5.83 -14.55 -8.46
C ILE A 44 4.87 -13.45 -8.00
N GLY A 45 4.36 -13.55 -6.75
CA GLY A 45 3.41 -12.59 -6.18
C GLY A 45 1.95 -12.90 -6.52
N ASP A 46 1.65 -14.05 -7.09
CA ASP A 46 0.29 -14.47 -7.52
C ASP A 46 -0.40 -15.44 -6.54
N GLY A 47 0.12 -15.57 -5.33
CA GLY A 47 -0.38 -16.51 -4.32
C GLY A 47 0.33 -17.86 -4.31
N SER A 48 1.20 -18.15 -5.27
CA SER A 48 1.99 -19.36 -5.34
C SER A 48 3.15 -19.38 -4.33
N ALA A 49 3.66 -20.58 -4.04
CA ALA A 49 4.83 -20.74 -3.18
C ALA A 49 6.11 -20.25 -3.87
N PRO A 50 7.13 -19.79 -3.10
CA PRO A 50 8.42 -19.38 -3.64
C PRO A 50 9.17 -20.51 -4.38
N ILE A 51 9.88 -20.17 -5.44
CA ILE A 51 10.63 -21.06 -6.32
C ILE A 51 12.12 -20.88 -6.04
N ARG A 52 12.79 -21.88 -5.48
CA ARG A 52 14.22 -21.84 -5.20
C ARG A 52 15.07 -22.07 -6.42
N GLY A 53 16.21 -21.37 -6.53
CA GLY A 53 17.18 -21.52 -7.60
C GLY A 53 16.62 -21.12 -8.97
N GLY A 54 15.72 -20.17 -8.99
CA GLY A 54 15.12 -19.64 -10.20
C GLY A 54 15.89 -18.46 -10.79
N ALA A 55 15.29 -17.89 -11.83
CA ALA A 55 15.78 -16.67 -12.46
C ALA A 55 14.64 -15.74 -12.89
N VAL A 56 14.96 -14.48 -13.09
CA VAL A 56 14.09 -13.46 -13.69
C VAL A 56 14.83 -12.80 -14.83
N VAL A 57 14.21 -12.69 -16.00
CA VAL A 57 14.75 -11.99 -17.19
C VAL A 57 13.92 -10.75 -17.45
N VAL A 58 14.58 -9.62 -17.58
CA VAL A 58 14.00 -8.30 -17.85
C VAL A 58 14.52 -7.79 -19.20
N ARG A 59 13.64 -7.26 -20.05
CA ARG A 59 13.96 -6.53 -21.28
C ARG A 59 13.03 -5.34 -21.45
N GLY A 60 13.59 -4.21 -21.83
CA GLY A 60 12.83 -2.97 -22.04
C GLY A 60 12.03 -2.56 -20.81
N GLY A 61 12.55 -2.81 -19.60
CA GLY A 61 11.86 -2.52 -18.35
C GLY A 61 10.65 -3.42 -18.06
N ARG A 62 10.52 -4.58 -18.75
CA ARG A 62 9.45 -5.54 -18.55
C ARG A 62 9.97 -6.94 -18.24
N ILE A 63 9.19 -7.68 -17.45
CA ILE A 63 9.46 -9.09 -17.18
C ILE A 63 9.22 -9.89 -18.47
N VAL A 64 10.22 -10.63 -18.92
CA VAL A 64 10.12 -11.57 -20.04
C VAL A 64 9.83 -12.98 -19.54
N ALA A 65 10.52 -13.39 -18.48
CA ALA A 65 10.31 -14.67 -17.83
C ALA A 65 10.73 -14.61 -16.37
N ALA A 66 10.05 -15.37 -15.51
CA ALA A 66 10.42 -15.55 -14.12
C ALA A 66 10.03 -16.96 -13.65
N GLY A 67 10.87 -17.62 -12.88
CA GLY A 67 10.60 -18.95 -12.35
C GLY A 67 11.80 -19.87 -12.37
N LYS A 68 11.51 -21.20 -12.39
CA LYS A 68 12.52 -22.25 -12.51
C LYS A 68 12.85 -22.49 -13.98
N ASP A 69 14.07 -22.91 -14.25
CA ASP A 69 14.53 -23.32 -15.60
C ASP A 69 14.35 -22.24 -16.69
N VAL A 70 14.44 -20.96 -16.29
CA VAL A 70 14.36 -19.82 -17.21
C VAL A 70 15.66 -19.73 -18.03
N ALA A 71 15.52 -19.73 -19.36
CA ALA A 71 16.64 -19.49 -20.26
C ALA A 71 17.12 -18.03 -20.14
N VAL A 72 18.37 -17.83 -19.74
CA VAL A 72 18.99 -16.52 -19.62
C VAL A 72 19.83 -16.27 -20.86
N PRO A 73 19.52 -15.23 -21.67
CA PRO A 73 20.33 -14.87 -22.82
C PRO A 73 21.74 -14.45 -22.42
N ALA A 74 22.76 -14.97 -23.10
CA ALA A 74 24.17 -14.79 -22.73
C ALA A 74 24.65 -13.33 -22.83
N GLU A 75 23.99 -12.52 -23.63
CA GLU A 75 24.30 -11.08 -23.83
C GLU A 75 23.82 -10.19 -22.69
N LEU A 76 22.93 -10.67 -21.82
CA LEU A 76 22.39 -9.84 -20.75
C LEU A 76 23.37 -9.68 -19.58
N PRO A 77 23.47 -8.50 -18.98
CA PRO A 77 24.08 -8.35 -17.67
C PRO A 77 23.36 -9.22 -16.63
N VAL A 78 24.14 -9.97 -15.85
CA VAL A 78 23.60 -10.89 -14.84
C VAL A 78 23.87 -10.35 -13.44
N ILE A 79 22.85 -10.36 -12.60
CA ILE A 79 22.93 -10.17 -11.15
C ILE A 79 22.89 -11.55 -10.51
N ASP A 80 23.93 -11.94 -9.77
CA ASP A 80 23.91 -13.15 -8.98
C ASP A 80 23.07 -12.96 -7.70
N GLY A 81 22.00 -13.71 -7.61
CA GLY A 81 21.05 -13.72 -6.51
C GLY A 81 21.27 -14.82 -5.50
N THR A 82 22.46 -15.45 -5.47
CA THR A 82 22.75 -16.53 -4.50
C THR A 82 22.45 -16.11 -3.08
N GLY A 83 21.62 -16.87 -2.39
CA GLY A 83 21.16 -16.59 -1.02
C GLY A 83 20.11 -15.49 -0.90
N LYS A 84 19.69 -14.87 -2.01
CA LYS A 84 18.73 -13.76 -2.04
C LYS A 84 17.35 -14.21 -2.55
N TRP A 85 16.38 -13.32 -2.36
CA TRP A 85 15.03 -13.47 -2.86
C TRP A 85 14.70 -12.36 -3.83
N VAL A 86 13.85 -12.64 -4.81
CA VAL A 86 13.25 -11.64 -5.67
C VAL A 86 11.74 -11.74 -5.65
N THR A 87 11.08 -10.59 -5.44
CA THR A 87 9.62 -10.45 -5.46
C THR A 87 9.21 -9.36 -6.44
N PRO A 88 7.94 -9.27 -6.82
CA PRO A 88 7.40 -8.03 -7.35
C PRO A 88 7.66 -6.89 -6.37
N GLY A 89 7.70 -5.67 -6.87
CA GLY A 89 7.60 -4.50 -6.03
C GLY A 89 6.33 -4.53 -5.20
N LEU A 90 6.42 -4.13 -3.95
CA LEU A 90 5.28 -4.08 -3.04
C LEU A 90 4.33 -2.96 -3.47
N VAL A 91 3.04 -3.19 -3.28
CA VAL A 91 1.97 -2.24 -3.63
C VAL A 91 1.16 -1.92 -2.39
N SER A 92 1.05 -0.64 -2.06
CA SER A 92 0.22 -0.17 -0.96
C SER A 92 -1.04 0.51 -1.50
N ALA A 93 -2.21 -0.10 -1.32
CA ALA A 93 -3.42 0.33 -2.02
C ALA A 93 -4.07 1.61 -1.46
N MET A 94 -3.74 2.03 -0.25
CA MET A 94 -4.30 3.24 0.36
C MET A 94 -3.33 3.83 1.36
N THR A 95 -2.81 5.01 1.06
CA THR A 95 -1.79 5.75 1.82
C THR A 95 -2.03 7.24 1.72
N ASP A 96 -1.28 8.03 2.48
CA ASP A 96 -1.15 9.48 2.37
C ASP A 96 0.20 9.93 1.77
N LEU A 97 0.92 9.00 1.12
CA LEU A 97 2.24 9.28 0.54
C LEU A 97 2.20 10.45 -0.46
N GLY A 98 3.11 11.39 -0.26
CA GLY A 98 3.19 12.61 -1.06
C GLY A 98 2.19 13.69 -0.68
N LEU A 99 1.23 13.44 0.22
CA LEU A 99 0.34 14.46 0.76
C LEU A 99 0.79 14.98 2.12
N VAL A 100 1.75 14.32 2.75
CA VAL A 100 2.26 14.68 4.08
C VAL A 100 3.77 14.57 4.09
N ASP A 101 4.46 15.66 4.39
CA ASP A 101 5.92 15.65 4.55
C ASP A 101 6.32 15.30 5.98
N VAL A 102 5.67 15.94 6.95
CA VAL A 102 5.94 15.80 8.38
C VAL A 102 4.62 15.72 9.13
N GLY A 103 4.30 14.57 9.71
CA GLY A 103 3.00 14.29 10.31
C GLY A 103 2.55 15.20 11.48
N ALA A 104 3.47 15.92 12.12
CA ALA A 104 3.16 16.82 13.21
C ALA A 104 3.07 18.30 12.79
N VAL A 105 3.17 18.58 11.48
CA VAL A 105 3.15 19.94 10.92
C VAL A 105 1.94 20.08 10.02
N GLU A 106 0.96 20.88 10.44
CA GLU A 106 -0.31 21.05 9.73
C GLU A 106 -0.11 21.64 8.33
N GLU A 107 0.80 22.58 8.16
CA GLU A 107 1.11 23.25 6.90
C GLU A 107 1.76 22.33 5.86
N SER A 108 2.23 21.15 6.27
CA SER A 108 2.78 20.12 5.40
C SER A 108 1.84 18.93 5.18
N ASN A 109 0.54 19.10 5.48
CA ASN A 109 -0.44 18.04 5.43
C ASN A 109 -1.63 18.40 4.53
N ASP A 110 -1.62 17.91 3.30
CA ASP A 110 -2.68 18.07 2.30
C ASP A 110 -3.61 16.85 2.23
N SER A 111 -3.53 15.93 3.20
CA SER A 111 -4.37 14.73 3.19
C SER A 111 -5.84 15.00 3.52
N TYR A 112 -6.17 16.14 4.13
CA TYR A 112 -7.56 16.50 4.47
C TYR A 112 -7.86 17.99 4.27
N ALA A 113 -9.12 18.30 4.04
CA ALA A 113 -9.58 19.67 3.78
C ALA A 113 -10.83 19.98 4.64
N GLY A 114 -10.60 20.29 5.94
CA GLY A 114 -11.66 20.41 6.96
C GLY A 114 -12.70 21.51 6.74
N THR A 115 -12.37 22.56 5.99
CA THR A 115 -13.23 23.72 5.73
C THR A 115 -13.54 23.91 4.25
N ALA A 116 -13.15 22.97 3.39
CA ALA A 116 -13.41 23.07 1.95
C ALA A 116 -14.89 23.04 1.63
N ARG A 117 -15.30 23.76 0.57
CA ARG A 117 -16.67 23.75 0.06
C ARG A 117 -16.97 22.53 -0.81
N PHE A 118 -15.95 21.83 -1.28
CA PHE A 118 -16.03 20.63 -2.09
C PHE A 118 -15.64 19.42 -1.25
N SER A 119 -16.10 18.26 -1.66
CA SER A 119 -15.79 16.98 -1.04
C SER A 119 -15.47 15.91 -2.10
N ALA A 120 -16.46 15.34 -2.77
CA ALA A 120 -16.24 14.35 -3.83
C ALA A 120 -15.41 14.91 -5.01
N GLY A 121 -15.44 16.22 -5.24
CA GLY A 121 -14.68 16.92 -6.27
C GLY A 121 -13.20 17.16 -5.94
N LEU A 122 -12.77 16.96 -4.69
CA LEU A 122 -11.36 17.09 -4.32
C LEU A 122 -10.53 16.02 -5.04
N ASP A 123 -9.39 16.43 -5.59
CA ASP A 123 -8.49 15.56 -6.37
C ASP A 123 -7.07 15.65 -5.80
N VAL A 124 -6.63 14.59 -5.11
CA VAL A 124 -5.31 14.58 -4.46
C VAL A 124 -4.15 14.65 -5.44
N SER A 125 -4.36 14.28 -6.70
CA SER A 125 -3.29 14.32 -7.71
C SER A 125 -2.70 15.71 -7.96
N LEU A 126 -3.39 16.76 -7.50
CA LEU A 126 -2.95 18.15 -7.62
C LEU A 126 -2.02 18.61 -6.48
N ALA A 127 -1.94 17.82 -5.41
CA ALA A 127 -1.15 18.13 -4.21
C ALA A 127 -0.05 17.10 -3.91
N ILE A 128 0.02 16.01 -4.67
CA ILE A 128 1.03 14.97 -4.45
C ILE A 128 2.43 15.52 -4.79
N ASP A 129 3.35 15.39 -3.84
CA ASP A 129 4.80 15.57 -4.01
C ASP A 129 5.51 14.22 -3.92
N ASN A 130 6.02 13.72 -5.05
CA ASN A 130 6.72 12.44 -5.09
C ASN A 130 8.15 12.50 -4.53
N ASP A 131 8.66 13.70 -4.24
CA ASP A 131 9.96 13.92 -3.59
C ASP A 131 9.82 14.05 -2.05
N ALA A 132 8.61 14.00 -1.51
CA ALA A 132 8.35 14.02 -0.08
C ALA A 132 9.15 12.92 0.67
N PRO A 133 9.71 13.22 1.85
CA PRO A 133 10.55 12.28 2.61
C PRO A 133 9.92 10.89 2.86
N PRO A 134 8.61 10.76 3.16
CA PRO A 134 7.97 9.47 3.36
C PRO A 134 7.97 8.58 2.10
N VAL A 135 7.94 9.17 0.90
CA VAL A 135 8.00 8.43 -0.37
C VAL A 135 9.35 7.73 -0.51
N ALA A 136 10.46 8.45 -0.24
CA ALA A 136 11.81 7.88 -0.30
C ALA A 136 12.03 6.77 0.74
N VAL A 137 11.44 6.89 1.95
CA VAL A 137 11.49 5.86 3.00
C VAL A 137 10.70 4.63 2.59
N SER A 138 9.48 4.81 2.07
CA SER A 138 8.63 3.71 1.60
C SER A 138 9.25 2.99 0.42
N ARG A 139 9.80 3.72 -0.56
CA ARG A 139 10.57 3.14 -1.68
C ARG A 139 11.71 2.27 -1.16
N ALA A 140 12.56 2.79 -0.26
CA ALA A 140 13.69 2.05 0.28
C ALA A 140 13.29 0.76 1.03
N SER A 141 12.02 0.62 1.40
CA SER A 141 11.42 -0.55 2.03
C SER A 141 10.75 -1.52 1.04
N GLY A 142 10.88 -1.27 -0.27
CA GLY A 142 10.37 -2.17 -1.31
C GLY A 142 9.02 -1.77 -1.90
N ILE A 143 8.38 -0.69 -1.45
CA ILE A 143 7.14 -0.19 -2.07
C ILE A 143 7.49 0.47 -3.41
N THR A 144 6.85 0.03 -4.49
CA THR A 144 7.07 0.56 -5.84
C THR A 144 5.88 1.32 -6.39
N ARG A 145 4.67 0.97 -5.97
CA ARG A 145 3.41 1.62 -6.35
C ARG A 145 2.54 1.85 -5.13
N ALA A 146 1.82 2.96 -5.12
CA ALA A 146 0.85 3.25 -4.06
C ALA A 146 -0.42 3.91 -4.60
N GLY A 147 -1.54 3.60 -3.95
CA GLY A 147 -2.76 4.40 -4.00
C GLY A 147 -2.68 5.48 -2.93
N VAL A 148 -2.87 6.73 -3.34
CA VAL A 148 -2.90 7.88 -2.45
C VAL A 148 -4.34 8.34 -2.29
N ALA A 149 -4.80 8.46 -1.05
CA ALA A 149 -6.18 8.76 -0.73
C ALA A 149 -6.29 9.95 0.22
N PRO A 150 -7.28 10.83 0.03
CA PRO A 150 -7.61 11.87 1.00
C PRO A 150 -8.32 11.27 2.21
N ILE A 151 -8.39 12.03 3.29
CA ILE A 151 -9.12 11.70 4.52
C ILE A 151 -10.42 12.52 4.56
N ALA A 152 -11.55 11.89 4.84
CA ALA A 152 -12.82 12.57 5.01
C ALA A 152 -12.78 13.51 6.22
N ALA A 153 -13.13 14.80 6.04
CA ALA A 153 -12.99 15.80 7.08
C ALA A 153 -14.30 16.55 7.38
N ASN A 154 -15.00 17.04 6.36
CA ASN A 154 -16.22 17.86 6.52
C ASN A 154 -17.48 17.23 5.87
N ALA A 155 -17.32 16.13 5.16
CA ALA A 155 -18.39 15.37 4.50
C ALA A 155 -18.02 13.89 4.44
N ILE A 156 -19.00 13.04 4.13
CA ILE A 156 -18.75 11.60 3.98
C ILE A 156 -17.84 11.27 2.79
N PHE A 157 -17.84 12.08 1.73
CA PHE A 157 -16.89 11.92 0.64
C PHE A 157 -15.56 12.57 1.02
N ALA A 158 -14.50 11.77 0.99
CA ALA A 158 -13.14 12.27 1.20
C ALA A 158 -12.60 12.98 -0.06
N GLY A 159 -12.90 12.44 -1.23
CA GLY A 159 -12.43 12.93 -2.52
C GLY A 159 -11.90 11.80 -3.40
N GLN A 160 -11.22 12.18 -4.48
CA GLN A 160 -10.66 11.30 -5.48
C GLN A 160 -9.20 11.01 -5.17
N GLY A 161 -8.87 9.71 -5.04
CA GLY A 161 -7.50 9.24 -4.87
C GLY A 161 -6.77 9.09 -6.22
N ALA A 162 -5.45 8.93 -6.12
CA ALA A 162 -4.56 8.74 -7.27
C ALA A 162 -3.70 7.48 -7.10
N VAL A 163 -3.10 7.00 -8.20
CA VAL A 163 -2.02 6.01 -8.15
C VAL A 163 -0.72 6.70 -8.50
N ILE A 164 0.30 6.45 -7.68
CA ILE A 164 1.67 6.91 -7.89
C ILE A 164 2.59 5.72 -8.14
N ASP A 165 3.68 5.93 -8.86
CA ASP A 165 4.89 5.13 -8.68
C ASP A 165 5.84 5.87 -7.73
N LEU A 166 6.71 5.12 -7.07
CA LEU A 166 7.68 5.69 -6.16
C LEU A 166 9.05 5.86 -6.84
N ALA A 167 9.08 5.98 -8.18
CA ALA A 167 10.32 6.18 -8.92
C ALA A 167 10.97 7.52 -8.55
N GLN A 168 12.28 7.52 -8.39
CA GLN A 168 13.03 8.74 -8.19
C GLN A 168 12.95 9.61 -9.46
N ASN A 169 12.58 10.87 -9.33
CA ASN A 169 12.30 11.80 -10.43
C ASN A 169 11.21 11.30 -11.39
N GLY A 170 10.28 10.49 -10.89
CA GLY A 170 9.07 10.08 -11.62
C GLY A 170 7.98 11.17 -11.61
N PRO A 171 6.87 10.96 -12.30
CA PRO A 171 5.72 11.86 -12.24
C PRO A 171 5.07 11.82 -10.84
N ASP A 172 4.48 12.91 -10.40
CA ASP A 172 3.79 12.99 -9.10
C ASP A 172 2.58 12.05 -9.05
N ALA A 173 1.86 11.87 -10.14
CA ALA A 173 0.80 10.88 -10.26
C ALA A 173 0.84 10.15 -11.60
N VAL A 174 0.82 8.81 -11.55
CA VAL A 174 0.74 7.95 -12.74
C VAL A 174 -0.71 7.87 -13.24
N GLN A 175 -1.66 7.79 -12.30
CA GLN A 175 -3.09 7.75 -12.60
C GLN A 175 -3.85 8.69 -11.65
N PRO A 176 -4.17 9.92 -12.06
CA PRO A 176 -5.01 10.81 -11.29
C PRO A 176 -6.45 10.27 -11.23
N ARG A 177 -7.18 10.61 -10.19
CA ARG A 177 -8.61 10.26 -10.01
C ARG A 177 -8.86 8.76 -10.20
N ALA A 178 -7.98 7.92 -9.64
CA ALA A 178 -8.04 6.47 -9.82
C ALA A 178 -9.24 5.83 -9.11
N PHE A 179 -9.70 6.42 -8.03
CA PHE A 179 -10.86 5.96 -7.24
C PHE A 179 -11.50 7.12 -6.48
N GLN A 180 -12.74 6.91 -6.03
CA GLN A 180 -13.44 7.81 -5.11
C GLN A 180 -13.49 7.17 -3.73
N LEU A 181 -13.18 7.92 -2.66
CA LEU A 181 -13.27 7.45 -1.28
C LEU A 181 -14.47 8.04 -0.55
N VAL A 182 -15.25 7.21 0.12
CA VAL A 182 -16.36 7.59 1.00
C VAL A 182 -16.20 6.95 2.37
N GLU A 183 -16.44 7.74 3.39
CA GLU A 183 -16.43 7.37 4.79
C GLU A 183 -17.86 7.06 5.25
N LEU A 184 -18.05 5.86 5.77
CA LEU A 184 -19.28 5.45 6.44
C LEU A 184 -18.93 5.00 7.88
N GLY A 185 -19.74 4.17 8.51
CA GLY A 185 -19.47 3.72 9.88
C GLY A 185 -19.65 4.82 10.93
N GLU A 186 -18.88 4.80 12.00
CA GLU A 186 -18.98 5.79 13.10
C GLU A 186 -18.59 7.17 12.63
N ARG A 187 -17.41 7.30 12.00
CA ARG A 187 -16.93 8.59 11.47
C ARG A 187 -17.87 9.14 10.40
N GLY A 188 -18.35 8.31 9.49
CA GLY A 188 -19.32 8.73 8.48
C GLY A 188 -20.65 9.16 9.07
N ALA A 189 -21.08 8.53 10.16
CA ALA A 189 -22.25 8.95 10.91
C ALA A 189 -22.08 10.36 11.52
N ASP A 190 -20.92 10.63 12.12
CA ASP A 190 -20.62 11.95 12.68
C ASP A 190 -20.60 13.03 11.58
N LEU A 191 -19.94 12.77 10.46
CA LEU A 191 -19.89 13.67 9.31
C LEU A 191 -21.25 13.90 8.65
N ALA A 192 -22.18 12.96 8.82
CA ALA A 192 -23.55 13.02 8.28
C ALA A 192 -24.58 13.61 9.25
N GLY A 193 -24.16 14.16 10.40
CA GLY A 193 -25.05 14.73 11.40
C GLY A 193 -25.44 13.77 12.53
N GLY A 194 -24.59 12.78 12.85
CA GLY A 194 -24.67 11.94 14.05
C GLY A 194 -25.36 10.59 13.87
N SER A 195 -25.64 10.15 12.63
CA SER A 195 -26.37 8.90 12.41
C SER A 195 -25.91 8.13 11.17
N ARG A 196 -25.67 6.81 11.30
CA ARG A 196 -25.44 5.92 10.14
C ARG A 196 -26.59 5.95 9.13
N VAL A 197 -27.84 6.17 9.60
CA VAL A 197 -28.99 6.33 8.71
C VAL A 197 -28.84 7.56 7.84
N ALA A 198 -28.38 8.68 8.40
CA ALA A 198 -28.11 9.92 7.66
C ALA A 198 -26.96 9.71 6.66
N ALA A 199 -25.86 9.07 7.05
CA ALA A 199 -24.73 8.77 6.15
C ALA A 199 -25.18 7.91 4.95
N GLN A 200 -26.01 6.89 5.17
CA GLN A 200 -26.56 6.04 4.13
C GLN A 200 -27.54 6.81 3.21
N ALA A 201 -28.31 7.72 3.75
CA ALA A 201 -29.23 8.56 2.98
C ALA A 201 -28.47 9.55 2.11
N LEU A 202 -27.46 10.25 2.66
CA LEU A 202 -26.60 11.17 1.93
C LEU A 202 -25.87 10.47 0.78
N LEU A 203 -25.29 9.28 1.03
CA LEU A 203 -24.60 8.52 -0.02
C LEU A 203 -25.55 8.17 -1.19
N ARG A 204 -26.73 7.62 -0.86
CA ARG A 204 -27.71 7.27 -1.91
C ARG A 204 -28.21 8.47 -2.67
N ASN A 205 -28.46 9.57 -1.98
CA ASN A 205 -28.87 10.82 -2.62
C ASN A 205 -27.79 11.33 -3.58
N ALA A 206 -26.53 11.37 -3.12
CA ALA A 206 -25.40 11.79 -3.93
C ALA A 206 -25.23 10.95 -5.22
N LEU A 207 -25.37 9.63 -5.10
CA LEU A 207 -25.28 8.72 -6.26
C LEU A 207 -26.46 8.91 -7.21
N ARG A 208 -27.68 9.25 -6.73
CA ARG A 208 -28.83 9.58 -7.58
C ARG A 208 -28.62 10.89 -8.29
N GLU A 209 -28.21 11.97 -7.59
CA GLU A 209 -27.90 13.26 -8.21
C GLU A 209 -26.83 13.13 -9.31
N ALA A 210 -25.75 12.38 -9.06
CA ALA A 210 -24.72 12.13 -10.06
C ALA A 210 -25.25 11.34 -11.27
N ARG A 211 -26.10 10.33 -11.03
CA ARG A 211 -26.72 9.54 -12.09
C ARG A 211 -27.67 10.37 -12.95
N GLU A 212 -28.48 11.21 -12.35
CA GLU A 212 -29.34 12.14 -13.04
C GLU A 212 -28.57 13.15 -13.89
N LEU A 213 -27.46 13.69 -13.31
CA LEU A 213 -26.59 14.59 -14.05
C LEU A 213 -25.91 13.88 -15.24
N ALA A 214 -25.50 12.61 -15.09
CA ALA A 214 -24.92 11.82 -16.17
C ALA A 214 -25.89 11.53 -17.31
N GLN A 215 -27.20 11.50 -17.05
CA GLN A 215 -28.25 11.24 -18.04
C GLN A 215 -28.70 12.49 -18.79
N ARG A 216 -28.37 13.69 -18.33
CA ARG A 216 -28.69 14.96 -19.01
C ARG A 216 -27.96 15.03 -20.35
N LYS A 217 -28.71 15.22 -21.43
CA LYS A 217 -28.16 15.39 -22.79
C LYS A 217 -27.59 16.80 -22.94
N PRO A 218 -26.33 16.97 -23.40
CA PRO A 218 -25.83 18.28 -23.76
C PRO A 218 -26.72 18.90 -24.87
N GLY A 219 -27.20 20.14 -24.69
CA GLY A 219 -27.85 20.92 -25.75
C GLY A 219 -29.34 21.08 -25.66
N LYS A 220 -30.07 20.49 -24.69
CA LYS A 220 -31.51 20.78 -24.52
C LYS A 220 -31.84 21.86 -23.49
N ASP A 221 -30.86 22.25 -22.66
CA ASP A 221 -31.08 23.20 -21.55
C ASP A 221 -30.44 24.58 -21.79
N THR A 222 -30.11 24.93 -23.04
CA THR A 222 -29.50 26.24 -23.37
C THR A 222 -30.50 27.37 -23.58
N GLU A 223 -31.81 27.11 -23.61
CA GLU A 223 -32.82 28.15 -23.77
C GLU A 223 -33.42 28.72 -22.47
N GLY A 224 -33.02 28.15 -21.33
CA GLY A 224 -33.37 28.70 -20.01
C GLY A 224 -32.13 28.75 -19.14
N LEU A 225 -31.57 29.92 -18.99
CA LEU A 225 -30.42 30.24 -18.13
C LEU A 225 -30.66 30.01 -16.63
N THR A 226 -31.36 28.97 -16.26
CA THR A 226 -31.41 28.41 -14.92
C THR A 226 -30.66 27.10 -14.94
N LEU A 227 -29.34 27.21 -15.04
CA LEU A 227 -28.39 26.19 -14.57
C LEU A 227 -28.48 26.10 -13.04
N GLY A 228 -29.62 26.33 -12.44
CA GLY A 228 -29.93 26.05 -11.07
C GLY A 228 -29.86 24.55 -10.88
N GLN A 229 -29.05 24.09 -9.91
CA GLN A 229 -29.32 22.79 -9.32
C GLN A 229 -30.80 22.78 -8.90
N PRO A 230 -31.46 21.61 -8.89
CA PRO A 230 -32.74 21.50 -8.21
C PRO A 230 -32.61 22.13 -6.83
N SER A 231 -33.63 22.85 -6.36
CA SER A 231 -33.61 23.57 -5.07
C SER A 231 -33.35 22.66 -3.87
N ASP A 232 -33.43 21.35 -4.07
CA ASP A 232 -33.23 20.26 -3.11
C ASP A 232 -31.88 19.47 -3.30
N ALA A 233 -31.02 19.89 -4.24
CA ALA A 233 -29.72 19.26 -4.41
C ALA A 233 -28.82 19.50 -3.20
N LEU A 234 -28.26 18.42 -2.64
CA LEU A 234 -27.38 18.47 -1.48
C LEU A 234 -25.91 18.59 -1.88
N LEU A 235 -25.54 18.14 -3.09
CA LEU A 235 -24.17 18.25 -3.60
C LEU A 235 -23.95 19.56 -4.36
N SER A 236 -22.71 20.06 -4.30
CA SER A 236 -22.27 21.04 -5.29
C SER A 236 -22.29 20.41 -6.68
N ARG A 237 -22.46 21.23 -7.74
CA ARG A 237 -22.40 20.73 -9.11
C ARG A 237 -21.05 20.06 -9.43
N ALA A 238 -19.96 20.55 -8.83
CA ALA A 238 -18.63 19.98 -8.99
C ALA A 238 -18.54 18.59 -8.34
N ASP A 239 -19.08 18.42 -7.13
CA ASP A 239 -19.10 17.13 -6.44
C ASP A 239 -19.98 16.11 -7.18
N ALA A 240 -21.17 16.52 -7.62
CA ALA A 240 -22.04 15.65 -8.42
C ALA A 240 -21.38 15.23 -9.75
N ALA A 241 -20.67 16.14 -10.43
CA ALA A 241 -19.93 15.85 -11.65
C ALA A 241 -18.76 14.88 -11.40
N ALA A 242 -18.04 15.03 -10.29
CA ALA A 242 -16.95 14.13 -9.89
C ALA A 242 -17.43 12.70 -9.62
N LEU A 243 -18.68 12.49 -9.24
CA LEU A 243 -19.28 11.17 -9.02
C LEU A 243 -19.83 10.51 -10.31
N ILE A 244 -19.87 11.21 -11.45
CA ILE A 244 -20.34 10.61 -12.72
C ILE A 244 -19.52 9.37 -13.12
N PRO A 245 -18.16 9.37 -13.07
CA PRO A 245 -17.39 8.18 -13.36
C PRO A 245 -17.69 7.01 -12.40
N VAL A 246 -18.04 7.29 -11.15
CA VAL A 246 -18.43 6.28 -10.16
C VAL A 246 -19.73 5.61 -10.55
N VAL A 247 -20.79 6.38 -10.78
CA VAL A 247 -22.14 5.84 -11.10
C VAL A 247 -22.21 5.20 -12.49
N THR A 248 -21.23 5.48 -13.36
CA THR A 248 -21.09 4.85 -14.69
C THR A 248 -20.10 3.68 -14.70
N GLY A 249 -19.54 3.27 -13.56
CA GLY A 249 -18.64 2.13 -13.42
C GLY A 249 -17.23 2.34 -13.96
N LYS A 250 -16.85 3.57 -14.31
CA LYS A 250 -15.51 3.92 -14.82
C LYS A 250 -14.50 4.11 -13.71
N GLN A 251 -14.93 4.57 -12.54
CA GLN A 251 -14.12 4.80 -11.36
C GLN A 251 -14.65 3.95 -10.20
N PRO A 252 -13.80 3.18 -9.48
CA PRO A 252 -14.25 2.42 -8.32
C PRO A 252 -14.59 3.35 -7.14
N LEU A 253 -15.55 2.90 -6.33
CA LEU A 253 -15.94 3.52 -5.08
C LEU A 253 -15.35 2.72 -3.92
N PHE A 254 -14.40 3.30 -3.22
CA PHE A 254 -13.84 2.78 -1.98
C PHE A 254 -14.73 3.23 -0.83
N VAL A 255 -15.22 2.27 -0.05
CA VAL A 255 -16.18 2.53 1.03
C VAL A 255 -15.60 2.05 2.34
N HIS A 256 -15.28 2.98 3.22
CA HIS A 256 -14.81 2.63 4.56
C HIS A 256 -15.97 2.24 5.46
N VAL A 257 -15.95 1.01 5.97
CA VAL A 257 -16.88 0.44 6.93
C VAL A 257 -16.22 -0.69 7.71
N GLU A 258 -16.52 -0.82 8.99
CA GLU A 258 -15.93 -1.84 9.86
C GLU A 258 -16.93 -2.92 10.27
N ARG A 259 -18.15 -2.54 10.67
CA ARG A 259 -19.14 -3.40 11.26
C ARG A 259 -19.86 -4.29 10.24
N ALA A 260 -20.10 -5.55 10.55
CA ALA A 260 -20.75 -6.52 9.67
C ALA A 260 -22.11 -6.04 9.11
N ALA A 261 -22.90 -5.31 9.93
CA ALA A 261 -24.19 -4.75 9.48
C ALA A 261 -24.01 -3.66 8.41
N ASP A 262 -22.99 -2.81 8.56
CA ASP A 262 -22.70 -1.72 7.62
C ASP A 262 -22.12 -2.27 6.32
N ILE A 263 -21.28 -3.33 6.39
CA ILE A 263 -20.81 -4.10 5.23
C ILE A 263 -22.00 -4.63 4.41
N ARG A 264 -23.02 -5.22 5.04
CA ARG A 264 -24.23 -5.65 4.34
C ARG A 264 -24.96 -4.48 3.65
N GLY A 265 -24.95 -3.29 4.29
CA GLY A 265 -25.47 -2.06 3.70
C GLY A 265 -24.75 -1.65 2.41
N VAL A 266 -23.41 -1.79 2.38
CA VAL A 266 -22.58 -1.53 1.19
C VAL A 266 -22.86 -2.58 0.10
N LEU A 267 -22.97 -3.86 0.45
CA LEU A 267 -23.33 -4.91 -0.51
C LEU A 267 -24.72 -4.70 -1.10
N ALA A 268 -25.67 -4.18 -0.29
CA ALA A 268 -27.00 -3.79 -0.79
C ALA A 268 -26.94 -2.63 -1.77
N LEU A 269 -26.04 -1.66 -1.56
CA LEU A 269 -25.82 -0.54 -2.47
C LEU A 269 -25.39 -1.01 -3.87
N GLY A 270 -24.54 -2.05 -3.96
CA GLY A 270 -24.14 -2.65 -5.23
C GLY A 270 -25.32 -3.26 -6.01
N ARG A 271 -26.37 -3.73 -5.33
CA ARG A 271 -27.62 -4.20 -5.97
C ARG A 271 -28.51 -3.03 -6.41
N GLU A 272 -28.53 -1.92 -5.67
CA GLU A 272 -29.29 -0.69 -6.01
C GLU A 272 -28.65 0.06 -7.18
N PHE A 273 -27.34 0.03 -7.28
CA PHE A 273 -26.54 0.67 -8.33
C PHE A 273 -25.58 -0.36 -8.98
N PRO A 274 -26.06 -1.19 -9.92
CA PRO A 274 -25.28 -2.34 -10.45
C PRO A 274 -24.03 -1.94 -11.25
N ALA A 275 -23.90 -0.69 -11.66
CA ALA A 275 -22.68 -0.21 -12.34
C ALA A 275 -21.53 0.09 -11.37
N LEU A 276 -21.78 0.20 -10.05
CA LEU A 276 -20.75 0.51 -9.09
C LEU A 276 -19.69 -0.59 -9.02
N ARG A 277 -18.44 -0.17 -9.03
CA ARG A 277 -17.27 -1.00 -8.73
C ARG A 277 -16.89 -0.74 -7.29
N LEU A 278 -17.42 -1.56 -6.38
CA LEU A 278 -17.20 -1.38 -4.94
C LEU A 278 -15.89 -2.00 -4.48
N VAL A 279 -15.21 -1.33 -3.56
CA VAL A 279 -14.10 -1.82 -2.76
C VAL A 279 -14.42 -1.48 -1.30
N ILE A 280 -14.39 -2.47 -0.41
CA ILE A 280 -14.58 -2.23 1.02
C ILE A 280 -13.22 -1.93 1.64
N VAL A 281 -13.18 -0.91 2.50
CA VAL A 281 -12.00 -0.53 3.27
C VAL A 281 -12.31 -0.73 4.75
N GLY A 282 -11.35 -1.26 5.52
CA GLY A 282 -11.52 -1.60 6.94
C GLY A 282 -12.03 -3.03 7.11
N ALA A 283 -13.34 -3.21 7.17
CA ALA A 283 -13.99 -4.52 7.38
C ALA A 283 -13.48 -5.28 8.61
N GLY A 284 -13.30 -4.61 9.76
CA GLY A 284 -12.82 -5.25 10.99
C GLY A 284 -13.68 -6.42 11.45
N GLU A 285 -14.99 -6.38 11.14
CA GLU A 285 -15.91 -7.51 11.34
C GLU A 285 -16.20 -8.31 10.05
N GLY A 286 -15.39 -8.17 9.00
CA GLY A 286 -15.62 -8.79 7.69
C GLY A 286 -15.73 -10.31 7.73
N TRP A 287 -15.01 -10.96 8.64
CA TRP A 287 -15.06 -12.41 8.83
C TRP A 287 -16.48 -12.95 9.13
N ARG A 288 -17.35 -12.13 9.75
CA ARG A 288 -18.74 -12.50 10.09
C ARG A 288 -19.65 -12.55 8.86
N VAL A 289 -19.25 -11.88 7.78
CA VAL A 289 -20.03 -11.75 6.53
C VAL A 289 -19.19 -12.14 5.31
N ALA A 290 -18.10 -12.88 5.54
CA ALA A 290 -17.12 -13.23 4.52
C ALA A 290 -17.74 -13.94 3.29
N ASN A 291 -18.68 -14.85 3.50
CA ASN A 291 -19.41 -15.53 2.41
C ASN A 291 -20.25 -14.55 1.57
N GLU A 292 -20.86 -13.54 2.21
CA GLU A 292 -21.65 -12.52 1.54
C GLU A 292 -20.76 -11.62 0.67
N ILE A 293 -19.57 -11.22 1.20
CA ILE A 293 -18.57 -10.43 0.48
C ILE A 293 -18.03 -11.23 -0.71
N ALA A 294 -17.68 -12.51 -0.49
CA ALA A 294 -17.16 -13.39 -1.54
C ALA A 294 -18.19 -13.59 -2.66
N ALA A 295 -19.47 -13.85 -2.32
CA ALA A 295 -20.55 -14.00 -3.30
C ALA A 295 -20.76 -12.73 -4.13
N ALA A 296 -20.60 -11.54 -3.52
CA ALA A 296 -20.67 -10.27 -4.20
C ALA A 296 -19.40 -9.93 -5.02
N LYS A 297 -18.32 -10.70 -4.87
CA LYS A 297 -17.00 -10.48 -5.51
C LYS A 297 -16.43 -9.08 -5.22
N VAL A 298 -16.73 -8.51 -4.07
CA VAL A 298 -16.22 -7.22 -3.64
C VAL A 298 -14.87 -7.43 -2.96
N PRO A 299 -13.78 -6.80 -3.43
CA PRO A 299 -12.49 -6.90 -2.77
C PRO A 299 -12.46 -6.04 -1.51
N VAL A 300 -11.54 -6.39 -0.60
CA VAL A 300 -11.40 -5.74 0.70
C VAL A 300 -9.96 -5.25 0.90
N LEU A 301 -9.80 -4.03 1.40
CA LEU A 301 -8.57 -3.52 1.98
C LEU A 301 -8.72 -3.58 3.50
N ALA A 302 -8.01 -4.50 4.15
CA ALA A 302 -8.15 -4.74 5.59
C ALA A 302 -6.86 -4.47 6.35
N SER A 303 -6.99 -4.07 7.63
CA SER A 303 -5.88 -4.09 8.58
C SER A 303 -5.49 -5.52 8.93
N ALA A 304 -4.19 -5.79 9.02
CA ALA A 304 -3.67 -7.13 9.23
C ALA A 304 -3.93 -7.67 10.65
N LEU A 305 -3.85 -6.81 11.67
CA LEU A 305 -3.67 -7.24 13.05
C LEU A 305 -4.68 -6.65 14.04
N ALA A 306 -5.82 -6.17 13.58
CA ALA A 306 -6.90 -5.71 14.47
C ALA A 306 -7.41 -6.89 15.30
N ASP A 307 -7.16 -6.88 16.63
CA ASP A 307 -7.53 -7.95 17.56
C ASP A 307 -8.46 -7.47 18.65
N LEU A 308 -8.25 -6.26 19.12
CA LEU A 308 -9.05 -5.65 20.17
C LEU A 308 -10.00 -4.59 19.61
N PRO A 309 -11.20 -4.44 20.17
CA PRO A 309 -12.12 -3.41 19.72
C PRO A 309 -11.55 -2.01 20.02
N GLY A 310 -11.24 -1.25 18.96
CA GLY A 310 -10.86 0.15 19.06
C GLY A 310 -12.06 1.10 19.10
N SER A 311 -13.24 0.60 18.68
CA SER A 311 -14.50 1.35 18.60
C SER A 311 -15.70 0.42 18.73
N PHE A 312 -16.91 0.96 18.82
CA PHE A 312 -18.14 0.15 18.83
C PHE A 312 -18.45 -0.55 17.51
N GLU A 313 -17.80 -0.18 16.42
CA GLU A 313 -17.97 -0.83 15.11
C GLU A 313 -16.99 -1.99 14.89
N THR A 314 -16.04 -2.20 15.80
CA THR A 314 -15.04 -3.27 15.73
C THR A 314 -15.12 -4.23 16.93
N LEU A 315 -16.30 -4.36 17.58
CA LEU A 315 -16.47 -5.19 18.78
C LEU A 315 -16.12 -6.66 18.56
N ALA A 316 -16.27 -7.17 17.35
CA ALA A 316 -15.90 -8.53 16.98
C ALA A 316 -14.56 -8.59 16.20
N ALA A 317 -13.66 -7.61 16.40
CA ALA A 317 -12.33 -7.66 15.84
C ALA A 317 -11.60 -8.94 16.23
N THR A 318 -10.77 -9.46 15.33
CA THR A 318 -9.94 -10.65 15.55
C THR A 318 -8.76 -10.66 14.59
N GLN A 319 -7.60 -11.07 15.05
CA GLN A 319 -6.42 -11.26 14.18
C GLN A 319 -6.71 -12.25 13.05
N SER A 320 -7.66 -13.15 13.20
CA SER A 320 -8.07 -14.12 12.17
C SER A 320 -8.96 -13.51 11.07
N ASN A 321 -9.32 -12.22 11.12
CA ASN A 321 -10.25 -11.60 10.20
C ASN A 321 -9.81 -11.79 8.74
N VAL A 322 -8.57 -11.39 8.40
CA VAL A 322 -8.02 -11.51 7.04
C VAL A 322 -7.98 -12.98 6.60
N GLY A 323 -7.48 -13.87 7.45
CA GLY A 323 -7.40 -15.30 7.14
C GLY A 323 -8.77 -15.94 6.88
N ARG A 324 -9.77 -15.63 7.70
CA ARG A 324 -11.15 -16.13 7.55
C ARG A 324 -11.83 -15.60 6.29
N MET A 325 -11.65 -14.31 5.96
CA MET A 325 -12.16 -13.74 4.71
C MET A 325 -11.50 -14.39 3.49
N THR A 326 -10.16 -14.55 3.53
CA THR A 326 -9.42 -15.21 2.43
C THR A 326 -9.84 -16.66 2.27
N ALA A 327 -10.04 -17.41 3.36
CA ALA A 327 -10.53 -18.79 3.32
C ALA A 327 -11.95 -18.90 2.74
N ALA A 328 -12.78 -17.89 2.90
CA ALA A 328 -14.11 -17.79 2.27
C ALA A 328 -14.06 -17.36 0.79
N GLY A 329 -12.89 -17.09 0.22
CA GLY A 329 -12.71 -16.68 -1.16
C GLY A 329 -12.78 -15.17 -1.42
N VAL A 330 -12.73 -14.33 -0.38
CA VAL A 330 -12.63 -12.88 -0.53
C VAL A 330 -11.23 -12.52 -0.98
N LYS A 331 -11.11 -11.62 -1.97
CA LYS A 331 -9.82 -10.98 -2.31
C LYS A 331 -9.51 -9.92 -1.25
N VAL A 332 -8.53 -10.19 -0.39
CA VAL A 332 -8.12 -9.28 0.67
C VAL A 332 -6.71 -8.77 0.42
N ALA A 333 -6.56 -7.46 0.30
CA ALA A 333 -5.28 -6.78 0.36
C ALA A 333 -5.07 -6.18 1.76
N LEU A 334 -3.82 -6.05 2.18
CA LEU A 334 -3.47 -5.26 3.35
C LEU A 334 -3.42 -3.79 2.97
N GLY A 335 -4.09 -2.96 3.75
CA GLY A 335 -4.24 -1.53 3.46
C GLY A 335 -4.58 -0.70 4.68
N GLY A 336 -4.82 0.60 4.47
CA GLY A 336 -5.12 1.54 5.55
C GLY A 336 -3.85 2.04 6.27
N PHE A 337 -2.78 2.21 5.54
CA PHE A 337 -1.51 2.73 6.03
C PHE A 337 -1.51 4.27 5.96
N TYR A 338 -2.23 4.89 6.90
CA TYR A 338 -2.41 6.35 6.99
C TYR A 338 -1.42 6.95 7.97
N ASP A 339 -0.32 6.69 8.17
CA ASP A 339 0.72 7.43 8.85
C ASP A 339 1.96 7.39 7.96
N ASN A 340 2.49 8.50 7.66
CA ASN A 340 3.55 8.86 6.71
C ASN A 340 4.55 7.75 6.33
N ASP A 341 4.85 6.82 7.22
CA ASP A 341 5.86 5.79 6.97
C ASP A 341 5.37 4.36 7.22
N GLN A 342 4.08 4.18 7.51
CA GLN A 342 3.50 2.85 7.76
C GLN A 342 3.52 1.89 6.57
N PRO A 343 3.47 2.31 5.28
CA PRO A 343 3.59 1.38 4.17
C PRO A 343 4.82 0.46 4.26
N ARG A 344 5.92 0.93 4.85
CA ARG A 344 7.15 0.13 5.07
C ARG A 344 6.96 -1.11 5.92
N TYR A 345 5.90 -1.16 6.75
CA TYR A 345 5.59 -2.31 7.62
C TYR A 345 4.75 -3.39 6.93
N ALA A 346 4.34 -3.20 5.68
CA ALA A 346 3.53 -4.17 4.95
C ALA A 346 4.12 -5.59 4.94
N PRO A 347 5.45 -5.80 4.73
CA PRO A 347 6.06 -7.13 4.83
C PRO A 347 5.92 -7.77 6.20
N GLN A 348 6.12 -6.99 7.27
CA GLN A 348 5.98 -7.48 8.64
C GLN A 348 4.54 -7.88 8.94
N PHE A 349 3.55 -7.07 8.52
CA PHE A 349 2.14 -7.41 8.70
C PHE A 349 1.75 -8.67 7.94
N ALA A 350 2.24 -8.84 6.71
CA ALA A 350 2.05 -10.05 5.93
C ALA A 350 2.71 -11.27 6.60
N GLY A 351 3.94 -11.12 7.09
CA GLY A 351 4.66 -12.17 7.84
C GLY A 351 3.95 -12.58 9.12
N ASN A 352 3.37 -11.63 9.87
CA ASN A 352 2.59 -11.93 11.06
C ASN A 352 1.35 -12.78 10.73
N LEU A 353 0.68 -12.54 9.59
CA LEU A 353 -0.44 -13.38 9.13
C LEU A 353 0.02 -14.79 8.75
N VAL A 354 1.24 -14.98 8.25
CA VAL A 354 1.83 -16.31 8.05
C VAL A 354 2.09 -16.98 9.40
N GLY A 355 2.68 -16.26 10.35
CA GLY A 355 2.91 -16.72 11.72
C GLY A 355 1.63 -17.16 12.42
N LEU A 356 0.55 -16.41 12.22
CA LEU A 356 -0.77 -16.67 12.82
C LEU A 356 -1.34 -18.05 12.42
N SER A 357 -0.99 -18.58 11.25
CA SER A 357 -1.39 -19.92 10.81
C SER A 357 -0.88 -21.04 11.72
N ARG A 358 0.12 -20.77 12.56
CA ARG A 358 0.72 -21.70 13.54
C ARG A 358 0.09 -21.59 14.92
N VAL A 359 -0.77 -20.60 15.15
CA VAL A 359 -1.42 -20.39 16.45
C VAL A 359 -2.69 -21.24 16.51
N PRO A 360 -2.86 -22.10 17.54
CA PRO A 360 -4.05 -22.95 17.69
C PRO A 360 -5.34 -22.13 17.73
N GLY A 361 -6.30 -22.50 16.89
CA GLY A 361 -7.62 -21.83 16.79
C GLY A 361 -7.62 -20.54 15.97
N ALA A 362 -6.47 -20.03 15.55
CA ALA A 362 -6.38 -18.88 14.66
C ALA A 362 -6.39 -19.30 13.17
N THR A 363 -6.72 -18.34 12.32
CA THR A 363 -6.69 -18.51 10.85
C THR A 363 -5.78 -17.44 10.25
N GLY A 364 -4.61 -17.87 9.80
CA GLY A 364 -3.64 -17.03 9.10
C GLY A 364 -3.68 -17.21 7.58
N LEU A 365 -2.58 -16.85 6.91
CA LEU A 365 -2.37 -16.99 5.48
C LEU A 365 -1.22 -17.96 5.18
N SER A 366 -1.24 -18.59 4.00
CA SER A 366 -0.01 -19.18 3.44
C SER A 366 0.97 -18.06 3.07
N TRP A 367 2.26 -18.40 2.93
CA TRP A 367 3.29 -17.43 2.54
C TRP A 367 2.95 -16.73 1.22
N GLY A 368 2.53 -17.50 0.20
CA GLY A 368 2.15 -16.95 -1.11
C GLY A 368 0.93 -16.02 -1.03
N GLN A 369 -0.10 -16.39 -0.24
CA GLN A 369 -1.27 -15.52 -0.02
C GLN A 369 -0.87 -14.21 0.69
N ALA A 370 0.01 -14.29 1.67
CA ALA A 370 0.50 -13.11 2.40
C ALA A 370 1.26 -12.16 1.48
N LEU A 371 2.15 -12.67 0.61
CA LEU A 371 2.83 -11.86 -0.39
C LEU A 371 1.83 -11.26 -1.40
N ALA A 372 0.86 -12.05 -1.90
CA ALA A 372 -0.15 -11.55 -2.83
C ALA A 372 -0.99 -10.42 -2.22
N ALA A 373 -1.25 -10.46 -0.90
CA ALA A 373 -2.00 -9.42 -0.20
C ALA A 373 -1.28 -8.06 -0.12
N ILE A 374 0.02 -8.00 -0.42
CA ILE A 374 0.83 -6.77 -0.47
C ILE A 374 1.47 -6.54 -1.85
N THR A 375 1.08 -7.29 -2.89
CA THR A 375 1.59 -7.18 -4.26
C THR A 375 0.48 -7.20 -5.29
N SER A 376 0.05 -8.39 -5.75
CA SER A 376 -0.89 -8.54 -6.87
C SER A 376 -2.33 -8.15 -6.51
N ILE A 377 -2.81 -8.44 -5.30
CA ILE A 377 -4.19 -8.10 -4.93
C ILE A 377 -4.39 -6.57 -4.85
N PRO A 378 -3.54 -5.80 -4.13
CA PRO A 378 -3.65 -4.34 -4.15
C PRO A 378 -3.43 -3.75 -5.54
N ALA A 379 -2.54 -4.32 -6.37
CA ALA A 379 -2.39 -3.91 -7.76
C ALA A 379 -3.69 -4.09 -8.57
N GLU A 380 -4.39 -5.22 -8.40
CA GLU A 380 -5.69 -5.46 -9.05
C GLU A 380 -6.75 -4.46 -8.57
N ILE A 381 -6.81 -4.19 -7.27
CA ILE A 381 -7.75 -3.21 -6.67
C ILE A 381 -7.53 -1.81 -7.25
N LEU A 382 -6.28 -1.41 -7.47
CA LEU A 382 -5.91 -0.13 -8.06
C LEU A 382 -6.03 -0.09 -9.60
N GLY A 383 -6.47 -1.20 -10.22
CA GLY A 383 -6.64 -1.27 -11.69
C GLY A 383 -5.37 -1.65 -12.45
N GLY A 384 -4.26 -1.91 -11.75
CA GLY A 384 -2.96 -2.29 -12.34
C GLY A 384 -2.71 -3.80 -12.44
N GLY A 385 -3.69 -4.64 -12.17
CA GLY A 385 -3.54 -6.08 -12.06
C GLY A 385 -3.07 -6.84 -13.32
N SER A 386 -3.01 -6.18 -14.46
CA SER A 386 -2.39 -6.69 -15.70
C SER A 386 -1.06 -6.01 -16.04
N THR A 387 -0.58 -5.11 -15.19
CA THR A 387 0.57 -4.23 -15.48
C THR A 387 1.68 -4.38 -14.45
N PHE A 388 1.36 -4.37 -13.16
CA PHE A 388 2.32 -4.44 -12.05
C PHE A 388 1.82 -5.35 -10.90
N GLY A 389 2.64 -5.57 -9.89
CA GLY A 389 2.33 -6.39 -8.72
C GLY A 389 2.57 -7.89 -8.88
N SER A 390 3.17 -8.32 -10.00
CA SER A 390 3.54 -9.72 -10.24
C SER A 390 4.76 -9.82 -11.15
N LEU A 391 5.57 -10.88 -11.01
CA LEU A 391 6.68 -11.19 -11.93
C LEU A 391 6.22 -11.99 -13.16
N LYS A 392 5.01 -11.77 -13.63
CA LYS A 392 4.49 -12.43 -14.84
C LYS A 392 5.04 -11.82 -16.12
N PRO A 393 5.21 -12.59 -17.19
CA PRO A 393 5.62 -12.06 -18.49
C PRO A 393 4.72 -10.91 -18.96
N GLY A 394 5.34 -9.83 -19.49
CA GLY A 394 4.65 -8.63 -19.95
C GLY A 394 4.41 -7.56 -18.88
N PHE A 395 4.49 -7.91 -17.59
CA PHE A 395 4.39 -6.92 -16.51
C PHE A 395 5.61 -5.99 -16.48
N VAL A 396 5.44 -4.78 -15.96
CA VAL A 396 6.59 -3.89 -15.73
C VAL A 396 7.53 -4.52 -14.71
N ALA A 397 8.82 -4.28 -14.89
CA ALA A 397 9.85 -4.82 -14.00
C ALA A 397 9.97 -4.00 -12.72
N ASP A 398 8.85 -3.90 -11.99
CA ASP A 398 8.82 -3.45 -10.61
C ASP A 398 9.16 -4.65 -9.75
N MET A 399 10.36 -4.67 -9.19
CA MET A 399 10.86 -5.81 -8.45
C MET A 399 11.84 -5.42 -7.35
N VAL A 400 11.91 -6.24 -6.32
CA VAL A 400 12.81 -6.05 -5.20
C VAL A 400 13.67 -7.29 -5.02
N LEU A 401 14.98 -7.08 -4.91
CA LEU A 401 15.95 -8.07 -4.48
C LEU A 401 16.18 -7.90 -2.98
N TRP A 402 15.98 -8.98 -2.21
CA TRP A 402 16.05 -9.02 -0.75
C TRP A 402 17.24 -9.87 -0.30
N ASP A 403 17.84 -9.55 0.85
CA ASP A 403 18.92 -10.33 1.45
C ASP A 403 18.45 -11.62 2.17
N GLY A 404 17.12 -11.86 2.23
CA GLY A 404 16.49 -13.03 2.82
C GLY A 404 15.01 -13.12 2.46
N ASP A 405 14.23 -13.87 3.25
CA ASP A 405 12.78 -13.94 3.11
C ASP A 405 12.16 -12.56 3.39
N PRO A 406 11.47 -11.93 2.42
CA PRO A 406 10.92 -10.59 2.58
C PRO A 406 9.85 -10.46 3.67
N LEU A 407 9.23 -11.56 4.12
CA LEU A 407 8.24 -11.56 5.19
C LEU A 407 8.86 -11.73 6.60
N GLU A 408 10.18 -11.83 6.69
CA GLU A 408 10.91 -11.89 7.95
C GLU A 408 11.47 -10.50 8.31
N ILE A 409 11.33 -10.11 9.58
CA ILE A 409 11.69 -8.77 10.07
C ILE A 409 13.18 -8.43 9.94
N SER A 410 14.04 -9.45 9.90
CA SER A 410 15.50 -9.27 9.74
C SER A 410 15.94 -9.00 8.30
N THR A 411 15.03 -9.11 7.34
CA THR A 411 15.31 -8.97 5.90
C THR A 411 15.20 -7.52 5.45
N GLY A 412 16.12 -7.11 4.58
CA GLY A 412 16.15 -5.79 3.96
C GLY A 412 16.18 -5.84 2.43
N ALA A 413 15.70 -4.78 1.80
CA ALA A 413 15.84 -4.61 0.35
C ALA A 413 17.31 -4.29 0.01
N VAL A 414 17.88 -5.04 -0.94
CA VAL A 414 19.24 -4.85 -1.46
C VAL A 414 19.24 -3.99 -2.71
N THR A 415 18.28 -4.23 -3.60
CA THR A 415 18.10 -3.46 -4.83
C THR A 415 16.61 -3.41 -5.16
N ILE A 416 16.15 -2.25 -5.57
CA ILE A 416 14.77 -2.03 -5.98
C ILE A 416 14.78 -1.54 -7.42
N PHE A 417 13.92 -2.11 -8.25
CA PHE A 417 13.69 -1.68 -9.61
C PHE A 417 12.25 -1.20 -9.76
N ILE A 418 12.10 -0.05 -10.42
CA ILE A 418 10.80 0.47 -10.88
C ILE A 418 10.92 0.67 -12.39
N ASP A 419 10.01 0.09 -13.16
CA ASP A 419 10.07 0.05 -14.62
C ASP A 419 11.45 -0.46 -15.16
N GLY A 420 12.05 -1.44 -14.45
CA GLY A 420 13.36 -1.99 -14.76
C GLY A 420 14.55 -1.07 -14.49
N LYS A 421 14.33 0.07 -13.84
CA LYS A 421 15.39 1.03 -13.48
C LYS A 421 15.72 0.90 -11.99
N PRO A 422 17.00 0.78 -11.62
CA PRO A 422 17.39 0.69 -10.22
C PRO A 422 17.12 2.02 -9.51
N GLN A 423 16.61 1.90 -8.27
CA GLN A 423 16.26 3.04 -7.44
C GLN A 423 17.25 3.23 -6.29
N SER A 424 17.45 4.47 -5.87
CA SER A 424 18.26 4.78 -4.69
C SER A 424 17.56 4.33 -3.40
N LEU A 425 18.31 3.69 -2.51
CA LEU A 425 17.88 3.35 -1.15
C LEU A 425 18.19 4.48 -0.15
N VAL A 426 18.84 5.55 -0.62
CA VAL A 426 19.20 6.68 0.24
C VAL A 426 17.97 7.53 0.52
N ASN A 427 17.70 7.76 1.80
CA ASN A 427 16.62 8.61 2.29
C ASN A 427 17.11 9.43 3.50
N HIS A 428 16.27 10.30 4.08
CA HIS A 428 16.66 11.12 5.22
C HIS A 428 17.07 10.29 6.45
N GLN A 429 16.43 9.14 6.70
CA GLN A 429 16.77 8.26 7.84
C GLN A 429 18.15 7.63 7.65
N SER A 430 18.49 7.16 6.44
CA SER A 430 19.82 6.61 6.15
C SER A 430 20.92 7.69 6.24
N ARG A 431 20.62 8.94 5.82
CA ARG A 431 21.53 10.09 5.98
C ARG A 431 21.74 10.45 7.46
N LEU A 432 20.67 10.45 8.27
CA LEU A 432 20.78 10.67 9.72
C LEU A 432 21.60 9.56 10.39
N ARG A 433 21.32 8.28 10.03
CA ARG A 433 22.11 7.15 10.52
C ARG A 433 23.59 7.32 10.20
N GLN A 434 23.94 7.70 8.97
CA GLN A 434 25.33 7.93 8.57
C GLN A 434 25.96 9.09 9.34
N ARG A 435 25.24 10.20 9.50
CA ARG A 435 25.67 11.41 10.24
C ARG A 435 26.03 11.09 11.69
N TYR A 436 25.23 10.28 12.36
CA TYR A 436 25.40 9.98 13.79
C TYR A 436 26.08 8.65 14.10
N ARG A 437 26.52 7.89 13.09
CA ARG A 437 27.20 6.62 13.28
C ARG A 437 28.51 6.76 14.04
N TYR A 438 29.21 7.89 13.88
CA TYR A 438 30.51 8.18 14.52
C TYR A 438 30.49 9.56 15.16
N PRO A 439 29.77 9.75 16.28
CA PRO A 439 29.54 11.08 16.87
C PRO A 439 30.79 11.76 17.44
N LYS A 440 31.91 11.00 17.57
CA LYS A 440 33.17 11.51 18.16
C LYS A 440 34.16 12.08 17.14
N GLU A 441 33.86 12.08 15.85
CA GLU A 441 34.78 12.53 14.81
C GLU A 441 34.82 14.05 14.62
N SER A 442 33.82 14.77 15.09
CA SER A 442 33.82 16.24 15.10
C SER A 442 33.38 16.77 16.45
N GLY A 443 33.95 17.91 16.84
CA GLY A 443 33.62 18.61 18.10
C GLY A 443 32.27 19.33 18.07
N LEU A 444 31.57 19.37 16.92
CA LEU A 444 30.26 19.98 16.75
C LEU A 444 29.20 18.91 16.49
N PRO A 445 27.95 19.13 16.91
CA PRO A 445 26.84 18.30 16.50
C PRO A 445 26.76 18.25 14.97
N LYS A 446 26.72 17.06 14.37
CA LYS A 446 26.70 16.87 12.90
C LYS A 446 25.48 17.49 12.19
N ALA A 447 24.53 18.02 12.95
CA ALA A 447 23.42 18.79 12.42
C ALA A 447 23.84 20.14 11.80
N TYR A 448 25.06 20.60 12.11
CA TYR A 448 25.57 21.92 11.68
C TYR A 448 26.73 21.81 10.66
N GLU A 449 27.03 20.63 10.17
CA GLU A 449 28.01 20.39 9.11
C GLU A 449 27.38 20.33 7.72
#